data_f810378ba194a4c93bdb540faa8e421f
#
_entry.id   f810378ba194a4c93bdb540faa8e421f
#
_cell.length_a   1.000
_cell.length_b   1.000
_cell.length_c   1.000
_cell.angle_alpha   90.00
_cell.angle_beta   90.00
_cell.angle_gamma   90.00
#
_symmetry.space_group_name_H-M   'P 1'
#
loop_
_entity.id
_entity.type
_entity.pdbx_description
1 polymer ?
#
loop_
_entity_poly.entity_id
_entity_poly.type
_entity_poly.pdbx_seq_one_letter_code
_entity_poly.pdbx_strand_id
1 'polypeptide(L)'
;GRLQEDEVGERLRHQAIDAVYVTGLRRTHETAAPLCRHLGLVPFVEPDLREVHLGDWEGGIFRIKAHENDPVFVQMQEEQRWDAIPGAESHDALRGRVQPALARIAAKHQDQLIVAVVHGGIVGHILAEASGARPFAFNGCDNGSISQVIILNGKMMVRRFNDSSHLNDVEQVAMPT
;
A
#
# COMPACT_ATOMS: atom_id res chain seq x y z
N GLY A 1 -10.20 12.33 4.00
CA GLY A 1 -10.79 11.32 3.14
C GLY A 1 -11.11 11.83 1.74
N ARG A 2 -12.33 12.34 1.50
CA ARG A 2 -12.80 12.68 0.13
C ARG A 2 -11.93 13.70 -0.61
N LEU A 3 -11.41 14.72 0.06
CA LEU A 3 -10.51 15.70 -0.56
C LEU A 3 -9.20 15.04 -1.06
N GLN A 4 -8.62 14.14 -0.29
CA GLN A 4 -7.41 13.43 -0.68
C GLN A 4 -7.64 12.49 -1.87
N GLU A 5 -8.82 11.85 -1.94
CA GLU A 5 -9.21 10.98 -3.05
C GLU A 5 -9.31 11.76 -4.35
N ASP A 6 -9.93 12.95 -4.32
CA ASP A 6 -10.05 13.83 -5.48
C ASP A 6 -8.68 14.36 -5.92
N GLU A 7 -7.79 14.72 -4.97
CA GLU A 7 -6.43 15.19 -5.27
C GLU A 7 -5.56 14.10 -5.91
N VAL A 8 -5.66 12.85 -5.44
CA VAL A 8 -4.99 11.71 -6.09
C VAL A 8 -5.50 11.52 -7.51
N GLY A 9 -6.82 11.56 -7.70
CA GLY A 9 -7.44 11.44 -9.02
C GLY A 9 -6.97 12.54 -9.97
N GLU A 10 -6.94 13.78 -9.50
CA GLU A 10 -6.48 14.96 -10.27
C GLU A 10 -4.98 14.86 -10.61
N ARG A 11 -4.14 14.43 -9.66
CA ARG A 11 -2.70 14.25 -9.84
C ARG A 11 -2.37 13.24 -10.94
N LEU A 12 -3.16 12.19 -11.08
CA LEU A 12 -2.92 11.08 -11.97
C LEU A 12 -3.69 11.14 -13.29
N ARG A 13 -4.72 11.98 -13.43
CA ARG A 13 -5.64 11.98 -14.57
C ARG A 13 -4.99 12.19 -15.94
N HIS A 14 -3.82 12.83 -15.99
CA HIS A 14 -3.09 13.10 -17.23
C HIS A 14 -2.02 12.06 -17.54
N GLN A 15 -1.87 11.03 -16.70
CA GLN A 15 -0.96 9.93 -16.96
C GLN A 15 -1.62 8.92 -17.90
N ALA A 16 -0.82 8.28 -18.76
CA ALA A 16 -1.29 7.22 -19.66
C ALA A 16 -1.45 5.90 -18.87
N ILE A 17 -2.43 5.86 -17.99
CA ILE A 17 -2.71 4.71 -17.13
C ILE A 17 -3.55 3.70 -17.90
N ASP A 18 -3.07 2.45 -17.97
CA ASP A 18 -3.70 1.37 -18.71
C ASP A 18 -4.69 0.57 -17.86
N ALA A 19 -4.46 0.46 -16.56
CA ALA A 19 -5.36 -0.24 -15.65
C ALA A 19 -5.23 0.28 -14.21
N VAL A 20 -6.31 0.10 -13.45
CA VAL A 20 -6.39 0.41 -12.02
C VAL A 20 -6.76 -0.87 -11.26
N TYR A 21 -6.05 -1.14 -10.19
CA TYR A 21 -6.31 -2.23 -9.27
C TYR A 21 -6.70 -1.70 -7.89
N VAL A 22 -7.61 -2.40 -7.25
CA VAL A 22 -8.05 -2.15 -5.87
C VAL A 22 -8.04 -3.46 -5.09
N THR A 23 -8.16 -3.39 -3.78
CA THR A 23 -8.33 -4.58 -2.94
C THR A 23 -9.81 -4.84 -2.66
N GLY A 24 -10.14 -5.89 -1.90
CA GLY A 24 -11.52 -6.16 -1.47
C GLY A 24 -12.06 -5.16 -0.43
N LEU A 25 -11.26 -4.18 0.03
CA LEU A 25 -11.66 -3.22 1.04
C LEU A 25 -12.24 -1.95 0.41
N ARG A 26 -13.41 -1.54 0.90
CA ARG A 26 -14.20 -0.40 0.40
C ARG A 26 -13.36 0.88 0.23
N ARG A 27 -12.48 1.18 1.18
CA ARG A 27 -11.63 2.40 1.14
C ARG A 27 -10.74 2.49 -0.09
N THR A 28 -10.27 1.35 -0.65
CA THR A 28 -9.47 1.37 -1.88
C THR A 28 -10.31 1.69 -3.12
N HIS A 29 -11.55 1.23 -3.16
CA HIS A 29 -12.50 1.57 -4.22
C HIS A 29 -12.87 3.06 -4.17
N GLU A 30 -13.11 3.61 -2.97
CA GLU A 30 -13.41 5.03 -2.79
C GLU A 30 -12.25 5.90 -3.25
N THR A 31 -11.01 5.54 -2.89
CA THR A 31 -9.81 6.28 -3.33
C THR A 31 -9.57 6.17 -4.84
N ALA A 32 -9.85 5.03 -5.46
CA ALA A 32 -9.70 4.86 -6.91
C ALA A 32 -10.80 5.54 -7.73
N ALA A 33 -11.98 5.77 -7.15
CA ALA A 33 -13.16 6.19 -7.89
C ALA A 33 -13.00 7.51 -8.67
N PRO A 34 -12.40 8.59 -8.15
CA PRO A 34 -12.18 9.81 -8.93
C PRO A 34 -11.31 9.56 -10.16
N LEU A 35 -10.19 8.85 -9.99
CA LEU A 35 -9.28 8.50 -11.08
C LEU A 35 -9.98 7.65 -12.14
N CYS A 36 -10.70 6.63 -11.72
CA CYS A 36 -11.45 5.76 -12.64
C CYS A 36 -12.49 6.53 -13.45
N ARG A 37 -13.19 7.48 -12.83
CA ARG A 37 -14.14 8.35 -13.55
C ARG A 37 -13.43 9.22 -14.60
N HIS A 38 -12.27 9.81 -14.27
CA HIS A 38 -11.49 10.63 -15.20
C HIS A 38 -11.01 9.83 -16.42
N LEU A 39 -10.60 8.61 -16.21
CA LEU A 39 -10.00 7.75 -17.24
C LEU A 39 -11.01 6.86 -17.96
N GLY A 40 -12.25 6.77 -17.49
CA GLY A 40 -13.25 5.83 -18.03
C GLY A 40 -12.88 4.35 -17.77
N LEU A 41 -12.17 4.07 -16.70
CA LEU A 41 -11.72 2.72 -16.34
C LEU A 41 -12.59 2.10 -15.25
N VAL A 42 -12.72 0.78 -15.29
CA VAL A 42 -13.29 -0.03 -14.22
C VAL A 42 -12.12 -0.72 -13.50
N PRO A 43 -12.01 -0.56 -12.17
CA PRO A 43 -10.89 -1.16 -11.46
C PRO A 43 -11.01 -2.69 -11.36
N PHE A 44 -9.88 -3.38 -11.47
CA PHE A 44 -9.78 -4.79 -11.16
C PHE A 44 -9.62 -4.99 -9.65
N VAL A 45 -10.19 -6.05 -9.11
CA VAL A 45 -10.00 -6.41 -7.69
C VAL A 45 -8.89 -7.44 -7.56
N GLU A 46 -7.85 -7.13 -6.80
CA GLU A 46 -6.77 -8.07 -6.43
C GLU A 46 -6.79 -8.29 -4.91
N PRO A 47 -7.44 -9.37 -4.44
CA PRO A 47 -7.61 -9.63 -3.00
C PRO A 47 -6.29 -9.89 -2.27
N ASP A 48 -5.27 -10.39 -2.96
CA ASP A 48 -3.98 -10.72 -2.37
C ASP A 48 -3.12 -9.49 -2.06
N LEU A 49 -3.54 -8.29 -2.53
CA LEU A 49 -2.96 -7.00 -2.13
C LEU A 49 -3.70 -6.33 -0.96
N ARG A 50 -4.59 -7.06 -0.26
CA ARG A 50 -5.25 -6.57 0.96
C ARG A 50 -4.22 -6.21 2.03
N GLU A 51 -4.62 -5.38 3.00
CA GLU A 51 -3.74 -4.97 4.10
C GLU A 51 -3.21 -6.18 4.89
N VAL A 52 -2.11 -5.99 5.58
CA VAL A 52 -1.55 -6.96 6.51
C VAL A 52 -2.60 -7.33 7.55
N HIS A 53 -2.77 -8.63 7.80
CA HIS A 53 -3.65 -9.08 8.87
C HIS A 53 -2.97 -8.88 10.22
N LEU A 54 -3.60 -8.09 11.08
CA LEU A 54 -3.04 -7.66 12.37
C LEU A 54 -3.46 -8.55 13.56
N GLY A 55 -4.09 -9.70 13.29
CA GLY A 55 -4.50 -10.64 14.33
C GLY A 55 -5.38 -9.99 15.39
N ASP A 56 -4.99 -10.12 16.65
CA ASP A 56 -5.73 -9.57 17.79
C ASP A 56 -5.82 -8.02 17.79
N TRP A 57 -5.08 -7.35 16.94
CA TRP A 57 -5.08 -5.89 16.85
C TRP A 57 -5.86 -5.31 15.67
N GLU A 58 -6.69 -6.11 15.05
CA GLU A 58 -7.66 -5.64 14.06
C GLU A 58 -8.68 -4.66 14.66
N GLY A 59 -9.48 -4.01 13.81
CA GLY A 59 -10.59 -3.14 14.26
C GLY A 59 -10.14 -1.85 14.95
N GLY A 60 -8.93 -1.36 14.68
CA GLY A 60 -8.42 -0.10 15.23
C GLY A 60 -7.60 -0.26 16.53
N ILE A 61 -7.51 -1.47 17.07
CA ILE A 61 -6.71 -1.75 18.28
C ILE A 61 -5.25 -1.42 18.06
N PHE A 62 -4.72 -1.66 16.87
CA PHE A 62 -3.34 -1.33 16.51
C PHE A 62 -2.98 0.13 16.84
N ARG A 63 -3.85 1.08 16.49
CA ARG A 63 -3.61 2.51 16.75
C ARG A 63 -3.55 2.83 18.24
N ILE A 64 -4.41 2.19 19.03
CA ILE A 64 -4.44 2.35 20.49
C ILE A 64 -3.13 1.83 21.07
N LYS A 65 -2.72 0.62 20.67
CA LYS A 65 -1.49 -0.02 21.13
C LYS A 65 -0.23 0.75 20.74
N ALA A 66 -0.20 1.30 19.52
CA ALA A 66 0.87 2.17 19.05
C ALA A 66 0.96 3.45 19.89
N HIS A 67 -0.18 4.09 20.18
CA HIS A 67 -0.23 5.30 20.99
C HIS A 67 0.22 5.07 22.45
N GLU A 68 -0.13 3.91 23.01
CA GLU A 68 0.26 3.50 24.36
C GLU A 68 1.71 3.03 24.48
N ASN A 69 2.44 2.89 23.36
CA ASN A 69 3.73 2.22 23.30
C ASN A 69 3.71 0.83 23.97
N ASP A 70 2.65 0.06 23.67
CA ASP A 70 2.51 -1.30 24.17
C ASP A 70 3.79 -2.13 23.95
N PRO A 71 4.24 -2.94 24.91
CA PRO A 71 5.48 -3.73 24.76
C PRO A 71 5.53 -4.59 23.51
N VAL A 72 4.39 -5.14 23.07
CA VAL A 72 4.31 -5.91 21.82
C VAL A 72 4.49 -5.02 20.59
N PHE A 73 3.97 -3.77 20.63
CA PHE A 73 4.21 -2.79 19.58
C PHE A 73 5.70 -2.45 19.46
N VAL A 74 6.36 -2.21 20.60
CA VAL A 74 7.81 -1.95 20.65
C VAL A 74 8.58 -3.13 20.09
N GLN A 75 8.27 -4.35 20.52
CA GLN A 75 8.89 -5.58 20.01
C GLN A 75 8.71 -5.73 18.50
N MET A 76 7.49 -5.51 18.00
CA MET A 76 7.17 -5.55 16.57
C MET A 76 8.05 -4.59 15.77
N GLN A 77 8.22 -3.36 16.25
CA GLN A 77 9.06 -2.35 15.61
C GLN A 77 10.55 -2.71 15.65
N GLU A 78 11.06 -3.20 16.76
CA GLU A 78 12.46 -3.58 16.93
C GLU A 78 12.83 -4.79 16.07
N GLU A 79 11.97 -5.82 16.09
CA GLU A 79 12.14 -7.04 15.30
C GLU A 79 11.73 -6.91 13.85
N GLN A 80 11.01 -5.83 13.50
CA GLN A 80 10.49 -5.55 12.16
C GLN A 80 9.65 -6.70 11.59
N ARG A 81 8.71 -7.19 12.38
CA ARG A 81 7.80 -8.27 11.99
C ARG A 81 6.40 -8.08 12.58
N TRP A 82 5.39 -8.27 11.76
CA TRP A 82 3.99 -8.13 12.15
C TRP A 82 3.53 -9.21 13.12
N ASP A 83 4.04 -10.42 12.99
CA ASP A 83 3.64 -11.59 13.77
C ASP A 83 4.22 -11.61 15.21
N ALA A 84 4.85 -10.52 15.66
CA ALA A 84 4.99 -10.23 17.09
C ALA A 84 3.61 -9.97 17.72
N ILE A 85 2.65 -9.45 16.95
CA ILE A 85 1.26 -9.30 17.35
C ILE A 85 0.59 -10.69 17.30
N PRO A 86 -0.08 -11.14 18.38
CA PRO A 86 -0.72 -12.44 18.40
C PRO A 86 -1.73 -12.62 17.26
N GLY A 87 -1.59 -13.69 16.50
CA GLY A 87 -2.46 -14.00 15.36
C GLY A 87 -2.24 -13.17 14.10
N ALA A 88 -1.27 -12.26 14.10
CA ALA A 88 -0.95 -11.46 12.91
C ALA A 88 -0.21 -12.29 11.85
N GLU A 89 -0.25 -11.79 10.63
CA GLU A 89 0.35 -12.41 9.46
C GLU A 89 1.88 -12.36 9.52
N SER A 90 2.53 -13.49 9.28
CA SER A 90 3.99 -13.55 9.21
C SER A 90 4.53 -12.90 7.93
N HIS A 91 5.82 -12.56 7.92
CA HIS A 91 6.50 -12.04 6.73
C HIS A 91 6.41 -13.03 5.56
N ASP A 92 6.59 -14.33 5.82
CA ASP A 92 6.53 -15.36 4.77
C ASP A 92 5.11 -15.50 4.20
N ALA A 93 4.08 -15.45 5.03
CA ALA A 93 2.69 -15.48 4.57
C ALA A 93 2.35 -14.24 3.72
N LEU A 94 2.76 -13.06 4.17
CA LEU A 94 2.61 -11.80 3.45
C LEU A 94 3.29 -11.85 2.09
N ARG A 95 4.56 -12.25 2.06
CA ARG A 95 5.34 -12.44 0.83
C ARG A 95 4.70 -13.47 -0.09
N GLY A 96 4.23 -14.59 0.46
CA GLY A 96 3.61 -15.69 -0.29
C GLY A 96 2.32 -15.33 -1.03
N ARG A 97 1.62 -14.25 -0.62
CA ARG A 97 0.46 -13.74 -1.35
C ARG A 97 0.75 -12.50 -2.20
N VAL A 98 1.59 -11.58 -1.73
CA VAL A 98 1.88 -10.32 -2.45
C VAL A 98 2.74 -10.56 -3.69
N GLN A 99 3.80 -11.36 -3.60
CA GLN A 99 4.67 -11.62 -4.74
C GLN A 99 3.95 -12.28 -5.92
N PRO A 100 3.14 -13.34 -5.75
CA PRO A 100 2.36 -13.90 -6.85
C PRO A 100 1.33 -12.92 -7.43
N ALA A 101 0.72 -12.06 -6.60
CA ALA A 101 -0.20 -11.03 -7.06
C ALA A 101 0.49 -10.03 -8.00
N LEU A 102 1.66 -9.52 -7.61
CA LEU A 102 2.47 -8.63 -8.44
C LEU A 102 2.91 -9.32 -9.75
N ALA A 103 3.31 -10.59 -9.67
CA ALA A 103 3.68 -11.36 -10.86
C ALA A 103 2.51 -11.52 -11.84
N ARG A 104 1.29 -11.78 -11.34
CA ARG A 104 0.07 -11.86 -12.18
C ARG A 104 -0.22 -10.53 -12.87
N ILE A 105 -0.14 -9.42 -12.12
CA ILE A 105 -0.37 -8.08 -12.67
C ILE A 105 0.68 -7.77 -13.74
N ALA A 106 1.96 -7.98 -13.43
CA ALA A 106 3.06 -7.72 -14.36
C ALA A 106 2.96 -8.56 -15.66
N ALA A 107 2.58 -9.83 -15.55
CA ALA A 107 2.40 -10.70 -16.69
C ALA A 107 1.25 -10.26 -17.62
N LYS A 108 0.17 -9.72 -17.02
CA LYS A 108 -1.00 -9.23 -17.76
C LYS A 108 -0.76 -7.87 -18.42
N HIS A 109 0.13 -7.05 -17.89
CA HIS A 109 0.30 -5.64 -18.25
C HIS A 109 1.74 -5.31 -18.63
N GLN A 110 2.29 -6.00 -19.61
CA GLN A 110 3.63 -5.73 -20.13
C GLN A 110 3.69 -4.36 -20.81
N ASP A 111 4.73 -3.59 -20.53
CA ASP A 111 4.95 -2.23 -21.04
C ASP A 111 3.79 -1.25 -20.75
N GLN A 112 3.05 -1.48 -19.67
CA GLN A 112 1.90 -0.68 -19.26
C GLN A 112 2.13 0.02 -17.93
N LEU A 113 1.43 1.14 -17.75
CA LEU A 113 1.38 1.89 -16.50
C LEU A 113 0.13 1.48 -15.70
N ILE A 114 0.35 0.93 -14.53
CA ILE A 114 -0.71 0.41 -13.65
C ILE A 114 -0.75 1.22 -12.37
N VAL A 115 -1.94 1.57 -11.91
CA VAL A 115 -2.17 2.11 -10.57
C VAL A 115 -2.80 1.02 -9.71
N ALA A 116 -2.19 0.73 -8.57
CA ALA A 116 -2.76 -0.12 -7.54
C ALA A 116 -3.04 0.69 -6.28
N VAL A 117 -4.30 0.80 -5.90
CA VAL A 117 -4.72 1.44 -4.65
C VAL A 117 -4.73 0.37 -3.56
N VAL A 118 -3.76 0.47 -2.68
CA VAL A 118 -3.48 -0.55 -1.66
C VAL A 118 -3.35 0.10 -0.27
N HIS A 119 -2.57 -0.46 0.62
CA HIS A 119 -2.49 -0.11 2.03
C HIS A 119 -1.05 0.13 2.46
N GLY A 120 -0.87 0.87 3.55
CA GLY A 120 0.46 1.27 4.01
C GLY A 120 1.41 0.10 4.28
N GLY A 121 0.94 -0.94 4.95
CA GLY A 121 1.74 -2.14 5.19
C GLY A 121 2.15 -2.87 3.90
N ILE A 122 1.29 -2.87 2.90
CA ILE A 122 1.56 -3.47 1.58
C ILE A 122 2.56 -2.64 0.79
N VAL A 123 2.41 -1.30 0.78
CA VAL A 123 3.40 -0.40 0.15
C VAL A 123 4.77 -0.62 0.77
N GLY A 124 4.86 -0.60 2.10
CA GLY A 124 6.11 -0.84 2.84
C GLY A 124 6.76 -2.18 2.47
N HIS A 125 5.96 -3.25 2.44
CA HIS A 125 6.43 -4.59 2.08
C HIS A 125 6.97 -4.63 0.64
N ILE A 126 6.23 -4.13 -0.34
CA ILE A 126 6.63 -4.13 -1.76
C ILE A 126 7.95 -3.37 -1.95
N LEU A 127 8.08 -2.19 -1.33
CA LEU A 127 9.29 -1.37 -1.48
C LEU A 127 10.50 -1.97 -0.76
N ALA A 128 10.30 -2.59 0.40
CA ALA A 128 11.37 -3.32 1.10
C ALA A 128 11.88 -4.49 0.26
N GLU A 129 10.98 -5.31 -0.30
CA GLU A 129 11.35 -6.40 -1.21
C GLU A 129 12.05 -5.89 -2.49
N ALA A 130 11.55 -4.81 -3.08
CA ALA A 130 12.12 -4.24 -4.31
C ALA A 130 13.53 -3.68 -4.12
N SER A 131 13.84 -3.18 -2.95
CA SER A 131 15.13 -2.54 -2.63
C SER A 131 16.11 -3.45 -1.89
N GLY A 132 15.66 -4.60 -1.37
CA GLY A 132 16.44 -5.43 -0.46
C GLY A 132 16.66 -4.79 0.92
N ALA A 133 15.81 -3.84 1.29
CA ALA A 133 15.87 -3.17 2.58
C ALA A 133 15.29 -4.05 3.71
N ARG A 134 15.46 -3.59 4.95
CA ARG A 134 14.84 -4.22 6.11
C ARG A 134 13.31 -4.14 6.02
N PRO A 135 12.57 -5.10 6.58
CA PRO A 135 11.11 -5.23 6.34
C PRO A 135 10.28 -3.98 6.59
N PHE A 136 10.61 -3.17 7.61
CA PHE A 136 9.86 -1.97 7.96
C PHE A 136 10.50 -0.66 7.47
N ALA A 137 11.50 -0.73 6.59
CA ALA A 137 12.22 0.45 6.11
C ALA A 137 11.31 1.50 5.41
N PHE A 138 10.18 1.06 4.86
CA PHE A 138 9.22 1.92 4.15
C PHE A 138 7.83 1.93 4.79
N ASN A 139 7.70 1.55 6.06
CA ASN A 139 6.44 1.68 6.78
C ASN A 139 6.13 3.15 7.06
N GLY A 140 4.83 3.47 7.22
CA GLY A 140 4.37 4.79 7.60
C GLY A 140 4.23 5.76 6.42
N CYS A 141 3.88 5.28 5.22
CA CYS A 141 3.52 6.18 4.13
C CYS A 141 2.23 6.94 4.42
N ASP A 142 2.12 8.17 3.90
CA ASP A 142 0.97 9.04 4.09
C ASP A 142 -0.25 8.54 3.30
N ASN A 143 -1.44 8.79 3.84
CA ASN A 143 -2.68 8.50 3.12
C ASN A 143 -2.76 9.33 1.82
N GLY A 144 -3.03 8.67 0.71
CA GLY A 144 -3.09 9.31 -0.60
C GLY A 144 -1.73 9.61 -1.23
N SER A 145 -0.62 9.23 -0.59
CA SER A 145 0.71 9.33 -1.19
C SER A 145 0.89 8.37 -2.36
N ILE A 146 1.82 8.68 -3.24
CA ILE A 146 2.15 7.88 -4.41
C ILE A 146 3.55 7.31 -4.24
N SER A 147 3.66 5.99 -4.34
CA SER A 147 4.92 5.27 -4.44
C SER A 147 4.99 4.56 -5.79
N GLN A 148 6.17 4.37 -6.34
CA GLN A 148 6.35 3.80 -7.67
C GLN A 148 7.46 2.76 -7.70
N VAL A 149 7.15 1.62 -8.31
CA VAL A 149 8.11 0.58 -8.64
C VAL A 149 8.05 0.27 -10.13
N ILE A 150 9.17 -0.17 -10.69
CA ILE A 150 9.24 -0.76 -12.02
C ILE A 150 9.45 -2.26 -11.83
N ILE A 151 8.68 -3.06 -12.55
CA ILE A 151 8.83 -4.52 -12.61
C ILE A 151 9.28 -4.87 -14.02
N LEU A 152 10.50 -5.40 -14.13
CA LEU A 152 11.10 -5.80 -15.41
C LEU A 152 11.75 -7.17 -15.26
N ASN A 153 11.31 -8.13 -16.07
CA ASN A 153 11.83 -9.51 -16.06
C ASN A 153 11.84 -10.14 -14.65
N GLY A 154 10.77 -9.93 -13.89
CA GLY A 154 10.61 -10.43 -12.52
C GLY A 154 11.44 -9.71 -11.46
N LYS A 155 12.20 -8.67 -11.82
CA LYS A 155 12.95 -7.82 -10.91
C LYS A 155 12.18 -6.52 -10.66
N MET A 156 12.17 -6.09 -9.40
CA MET A 156 11.55 -4.83 -8.99
C MET A 156 12.62 -3.77 -8.71
N MET A 157 12.28 -2.51 -9.00
CA MET A 157 13.12 -1.35 -8.76
C MET A 157 12.28 -0.20 -8.22
N VAL A 158 12.66 0.34 -7.06
CA VAL A 158 11.99 1.51 -6.46
C VAL A 158 12.33 2.76 -7.27
N ARG A 159 11.32 3.52 -7.66
CA ARG A 159 11.48 4.82 -8.33
C ARG A 159 11.05 5.99 -7.46
N ARG A 160 10.08 5.77 -6.57
CA ARG A 160 9.52 6.81 -5.71
C ARG A 160 8.92 6.21 -4.45
N PHE A 161 9.06 6.91 -3.35
CA PHE A 161 8.40 6.57 -2.09
C PHE A 161 7.70 7.80 -1.50
N ASN A 162 6.46 7.62 -1.06
CA ASN A 162 5.69 8.57 -0.25
C ASN A 162 5.59 9.98 -0.84
N ASP A 163 5.44 10.10 -2.17
CA ASP A 163 5.19 11.40 -2.79
C ASP A 163 3.77 11.88 -2.45
N SER A 164 3.70 12.87 -1.58
CA SER A 164 2.47 13.54 -1.13
C SER A 164 2.39 15.01 -1.59
N SER A 165 3.23 15.41 -2.53
CA SER A 165 3.34 16.79 -3.01
C SER A 165 2.06 17.37 -3.62
N HIS A 166 1.11 16.51 -4.02
CA HIS A 166 -0.20 16.89 -4.54
C HIS A 166 -1.25 17.09 -3.45
N LEU A 167 -0.95 16.71 -2.20
CA LEU A 167 -1.85 16.83 -1.06
C LEU A 167 -1.58 18.17 -0.36
N ASN A 168 -2.08 19.27 -0.92
CA ASN A 168 -1.89 20.60 -0.35
C ASN A 168 -2.70 20.76 0.95
N ASP A 169 -2.05 21.28 2.01
CA ASP A 169 -2.64 21.83 3.24
C ASP A 169 -3.55 20.92 4.09
N VAL A 170 -3.60 19.63 3.81
CA VAL A 170 -4.18 18.69 4.78
C VAL A 170 -3.08 18.34 5.78
N GLU A 171 -3.24 18.66 7.07
CA GLU A 171 -2.36 18.18 8.13
C GLU A 171 -2.17 16.67 7.97
N GLN A 172 -1.02 16.30 7.44
CA GLN A 172 -0.64 14.90 7.28
C GLN A 172 -0.17 14.42 8.64
N VAL A 173 -1.10 13.87 9.40
CA VAL A 173 -0.73 13.08 10.55
C VAL A 173 -0.22 11.76 10.01
N ALA A 174 1.10 11.63 9.88
CA ALA A 174 1.73 10.34 9.65
C ALA A 174 1.33 9.40 10.80
N MET A 175 0.37 8.53 10.55
CA MET A 175 0.02 7.49 11.50
C MET A 175 0.93 6.31 11.23
N PRO A 176 1.67 5.83 12.23
CA PRO A 176 2.36 4.56 12.09
C PRO A 176 1.33 3.49 11.77
N THR A 177 1.43 2.95 10.58
CA THR A 177 0.70 1.76 10.14
C THR A 177 1.51 0.54 10.50
#